data_ed240900a35d3054074bee00eea38419
#
_entry.id   ed240900a35d3054074bee00eea38419
#
_cell.length_a   1.000
_cell.length_b   1.000
_cell.length_c   1.000
_cell.angle_alpha   90.00
_cell.angle_beta   90.00
_cell.angle_gamma   90.00
#
_symmetry.space_group_name_H-M   'P 1'
#
loop_
_entity.id
_entity.type
_entity.pdbx_description
1 polymer ?
#
loop_
_entity_poly.entity_id
_entity_poly.type
_entity_poly.pdbx_seq_one_letter_code
_entity_poly.pdbx_strand_id
1 'polypeptide(L)'
;MKTGFPRRAPAWAMLAAGLVLTGCGTSPPQTFHLLTRYAADVSPPQAGERAYGIAIGSIGLPDAVARPQLVISETGSRLAIREQQRWAEPLAADIGRALAENLAQALPEAYVYCLAASAVAWLFFA
;
A
#
# COMPACT_ATOMS: atom_id res chain seq x y z
N MET A 1 -2.87 39.67 56.93
CA MET A 1 -2.09 39.12 55.83
C MET A 1 -1.64 37.69 56.21
N LYS A 2 -2.28 36.63 55.60
CA LYS A 2 -1.92 35.23 55.87
C LYS A 2 -1.08 34.74 54.68
N THR A 3 0.22 34.63 54.90
CA THR A 3 1.17 34.05 53.96
C THR A 3 0.97 32.54 53.92
N GLY A 4 0.37 32.00 52.87
CA GLY A 4 0.21 30.58 52.64
C GLY A 4 1.58 29.93 52.40
N PHE A 5 1.96 29.01 53.27
CA PHE A 5 3.14 28.16 53.13
C PHE A 5 3.02 27.27 51.89
N PRO A 6 4.05 27.15 51.03
CA PRO A 6 3.99 26.26 49.87
C PRO A 6 3.93 24.81 50.40
N ARG A 7 2.83 24.11 50.10
CA ARG A 7 2.70 22.68 50.36
C ARG A 7 3.75 21.97 49.51
N ARG A 8 4.82 21.50 50.14
CA ARG A 8 5.81 20.63 49.49
C ARG A 8 5.07 19.40 48.99
N ALA A 9 5.00 19.23 47.67
CA ALA A 9 4.44 18.03 47.09
C ALA A 9 5.21 16.81 47.64
N PRO A 10 4.50 15.77 48.09
CA PRO A 10 5.17 14.61 48.69
C PRO A 10 6.00 13.90 47.60
N ALA A 11 7.20 13.46 48.01
CA ALA A 11 8.17 12.85 47.10
C ALA A 11 7.60 11.68 46.22
N TRP A 12 6.61 10.96 46.77
CA TRP A 12 5.91 9.91 46.03
C TRP A 12 5.06 10.43 44.86
N ALA A 13 4.54 11.66 44.94
CA ALA A 13 3.80 12.27 43.82
C ALA A 13 4.72 12.64 42.66
N MET A 14 5.96 13.06 42.91
CA MET A 14 6.97 13.28 41.88
C MET A 14 7.46 11.97 41.27
N LEU A 15 7.59 10.90 42.07
CA LEU A 15 7.95 9.58 41.59
C LEU A 15 6.87 8.99 40.68
N ALA A 16 5.59 9.14 41.04
CA ALA A 16 4.46 8.70 40.25
C ALA A 16 4.34 9.48 38.91
N ALA A 17 4.57 10.80 38.94
CA ALA A 17 4.59 11.62 37.73
C ALA A 17 5.74 11.23 36.78
N GLY A 18 6.90 10.84 37.29
CA GLY A 18 8.05 10.37 36.52
C GLY A 18 7.78 9.04 35.79
N LEU A 19 7.06 8.11 36.43
CA LEU A 19 6.72 6.81 35.82
C LEU A 19 5.71 6.94 34.67
N VAL A 20 4.84 7.93 34.69
CA VAL A 20 3.81 8.11 33.60
C VAL A 20 4.44 8.67 32.32
N LEU A 21 5.57 9.38 32.39
CA LEU A 21 6.20 9.97 31.20
C LEU A 21 7.13 9.01 30.43
N THR A 22 7.46 7.83 30.96
CA THR A 22 8.35 6.86 30.29
C THR A 22 7.62 5.94 29.31
N GLY A 23 6.31 6.11 29.12
CA GLY A 23 5.46 5.26 28.28
C GLY A 23 5.50 5.51 26.77
N CYS A 24 6.42 6.31 26.22
CA CYS A 24 6.60 6.47 24.78
C CYS A 24 7.28 5.23 24.19
N GLY A 25 6.51 4.15 24.00
CA GLY A 25 6.95 2.99 23.23
C GLY A 25 7.22 3.38 21.77
N THR A 26 8.39 3.04 21.27
CA THR A 26 8.73 3.20 19.85
C THR A 26 7.84 2.28 19.02
N SER A 27 7.03 2.83 18.10
CA SER A 27 6.27 2.01 17.18
C SER A 27 7.22 1.22 16.29
N PRO A 28 6.97 -0.07 16.01
CA PRO A 28 7.79 -0.85 15.12
C PRO A 28 7.82 -0.22 13.72
N PRO A 29 8.95 -0.35 12.99
CA PRO A 29 9.11 0.23 11.65
C PRO A 29 8.08 -0.35 10.69
N GLN A 30 7.54 0.50 9.82
CA GLN A 30 6.65 0.08 8.74
C GLN A 30 7.45 -0.42 7.54
N THR A 31 6.98 -1.49 6.92
CA THR A 31 7.54 -2.05 5.68
C THR A 31 6.55 -1.84 4.55
N PHE A 32 7.04 -1.35 3.41
CA PHE A 32 6.23 -1.12 2.22
C PHE A 32 6.53 -2.17 1.16
N HIS A 33 5.48 -2.66 0.51
CA HIS A 33 5.53 -3.69 -0.52
C HIS A 33 4.99 -3.15 -1.84
N LEU A 34 5.59 -3.60 -2.93
CA LEU A 34 5.14 -3.39 -4.31
C LEU A 34 5.10 -4.73 -5.02
N LEU A 35 4.20 -4.89 -5.96
CA LEU A 35 4.22 -6.02 -6.89
C LEU A 35 5.35 -5.82 -7.89
N THR A 36 6.25 -6.79 -7.97
CA THR A 36 7.32 -6.80 -8.95
C THR A 36 6.91 -7.56 -10.20
N ARG A 37 7.56 -7.23 -11.32
CA ARG A 37 7.44 -8.01 -12.55
C ARG A 37 7.87 -9.45 -12.28
N TYR A 38 7.15 -10.39 -12.86
CA TYR A 38 7.66 -11.74 -13.00
C TYR A 38 8.81 -11.70 -14.01
N ALA A 39 10.02 -11.97 -13.56
CA ALA A 39 11.17 -12.13 -14.45
C ALA A 39 11.06 -13.50 -15.13
N ALA A 40 10.20 -13.62 -16.14
CA ALA A 40 10.30 -14.72 -17.08
C ALA A 40 11.54 -14.46 -17.94
N ASP A 41 12.33 -15.49 -18.23
CA ASP A 41 13.37 -15.48 -19.27
C ASP A 41 12.67 -15.35 -20.65
N VAL A 42 12.06 -14.20 -20.88
CA VAL A 42 11.50 -13.86 -22.19
C VAL A 42 12.59 -13.13 -22.95
N SER A 43 13.00 -13.70 -24.06
CA SER A 43 13.91 -13.02 -24.99
C SER A 43 13.35 -11.63 -25.31
N PRO A 44 14.18 -10.58 -25.34
CA PRO A 44 13.70 -9.25 -25.65
C PRO A 44 12.97 -9.26 -26.99
N PRO A 45 11.83 -8.56 -27.09
CA PRO A 45 11.07 -8.51 -28.33
C PRO A 45 11.92 -7.95 -29.44
N GLN A 46 11.93 -8.61 -30.60
CA GLN A 46 12.51 -8.05 -31.80
C GLN A 46 11.70 -6.81 -32.17
N ALA A 47 12.37 -5.73 -32.54
CA ALA A 47 11.77 -4.48 -32.94
C ALA A 47 10.95 -4.71 -34.24
N GLY A 48 9.67 -5.08 -34.06
CA GLY A 48 8.68 -5.17 -35.12
C GLY A 48 7.61 -4.09 -34.94
N GLU A 49 6.87 -3.81 -35.97
CA GLU A 49 5.71 -2.92 -35.91
C GLU A 49 4.65 -3.55 -35.00
N ARG A 50 4.21 -2.80 -33.97
CA ARG A 50 3.18 -3.28 -33.03
C ARG A 50 1.85 -3.38 -33.73
N ALA A 51 1.30 -4.61 -33.82
CA ALA A 51 0.12 -4.91 -34.62
C ALA A 51 -1.21 -4.53 -33.96
N TYR A 52 -1.26 -4.48 -32.60
CA TYR A 52 -2.51 -4.21 -31.87
C TYR A 52 -2.26 -3.61 -30.47
N GLY A 53 -3.31 -2.97 -29.92
CA GLY A 53 -3.29 -2.37 -28.59
C GLY A 53 -4.07 -3.20 -27.58
N ILE A 54 -3.52 -3.35 -26.37
CA ILE A 54 -4.20 -3.96 -25.23
C ILE A 54 -4.38 -2.88 -24.16
N ALA A 55 -5.64 -2.55 -23.88
CA ALA A 55 -5.99 -1.63 -22.81
C ALA A 55 -6.34 -2.40 -21.53
N ILE A 56 -5.65 -2.12 -20.45
CA ILE A 56 -5.99 -2.65 -19.12
C ILE A 56 -6.94 -1.66 -18.44
N GLY A 57 -8.17 -2.12 -18.19
CA GLY A 57 -9.19 -1.33 -17.50
C GLY A 57 -8.98 -1.27 -15.98
N SER A 58 -9.98 -0.75 -15.28
CA SER A 58 -9.97 -0.67 -13.82
C SER A 58 -10.01 -2.05 -13.17
N ILE A 59 -9.16 -2.26 -12.18
CA ILE A 59 -9.11 -3.49 -11.40
C ILE A 59 -10.06 -3.36 -10.20
N GLY A 60 -11.09 -4.19 -10.16
CA GLY A 60 -11.99 -4.30 -9.00
C GLY A 60 -11.40 -5.24 -7.95
N LEU A 61 -11.33 -4.79 -6.71
CA LEU A 61 -10.88 -5.60 -5.57
C LEU A 61 -11.99 -5.75 -4.54
N PRO A 62 -12.10 -6.91 -3.87
CA PRO A 62 -12.95 -7.04 -2.69
C PRO A 62 -12.51 -6.08 -1.58
N ASP A 63 -13.45 -5.49 -0.84
CA ASP A 63 -13.18 -4.55 0.26
C ASP A 63 -12.25 -5.12 1.33
N ALA A 64 -12.27 -6.44 1.51
CA ALA A 64 -11.39 -7.13 2.45
C ALA A 64 -9.90 -6.90 2.17
N VAL A 65 -9.52 -6.72 0.90
CA VAL A 65 -8.14 -6.53 0.46
C VAL A 65 -7.87 -5.15 -0.15
N ALA A 66 -8.91 -4.37 -0.42
CA ALA A 66 -8.84 -3.00 -0.94
C ALA A 66 -8.45 -1.99 0.15
N ARG A 67 -7.34 -2.26 0.83
CA ARG A 67 -6.83 -1.48 1.97
C ARG A 67 -5.31 -1.31 1.91
N PRO A 68 -4.75 -0.30 2.60
CA PRO A 68 -3.30 -0.08 2.58
C PRO A 68 -2.48 -1.19 3.26
N GLN A 69 -3.08 -1.90 4.23
CA GLN A 69 -2.39 -2.96 4.97
C GLN A 69 -2.32 -4.25 4.15
N LEU A 70 -1.22 -4.97 4.28
CA LEU A 70 -1.10 -6.31 3.71
C LEU A 70 -2.06 -7.27 4.43
N VAL A 71 -2.91 -7.93 3.65
CA VAL A 71 -3.84 -8.96 4.13
C VAL A 71 -3.35 -10.31 3.67
N ILE A 72 -3.17 -11.23 4.61
CA ILE A 72 -2.78 -12.61 4.32
C ILE A 72 -3.87 -13.59 4.73
N SER A 73 -4.02 -14.65 3.96
CA SER A 73 -4.89 -15.76 4.35
C SER A 73 -4.15 -16.66 5.34
N GLU A 74 -4.80 -16.94 6.45
CA GLU A 74 -4.36 -17.95 7.44
C GLU A 74 -5.15 -19.26 7.23
N THR A 75 -4.95 -20.21 8.11
CA THR A 75 -5.63 -21.51 8.05
C THR A 75 -7.16 -21.35 8.10
N GLY A 76 -7.86 -21.96 7.15
CA GLY A 76 -9.32 -21.87 6.99
C GLY A 76 -9.74 -20.56 6.30
N SER A 77 -10.85 -19.96 6.75
CA SER A 77 -11.41 -18.73 6.20
C SER A 77 -10.91 -17.45 6.90
N ARG A 78 -9.84 -17.53 7.67
CA ARG A 78 -9.34 -16.45 8.49
C ARG A 78 -8.38 -15.57 7.68
N LEU A 79 -8.60 -14.25 7.75
CA LEU A 79 -7.70 -13.24 7.19
C LEU A 79 -6.96 -12.53 8.32
N ALA A 80 -5.65 -12.38 8.20
CA ALA A 80 -4.81 -11.60 9.09
C ALA A 80 -4.38 -10.29 8.43
N ILE A 81 -4.60 -9.17 9.11
CA ILE A 81 -4.18 -7.84 8.67
C ILE A 81 -2.83 -7.56 9.30
N ARG A 82 -1.83 -7.26 8.48
CA ARG A 82 -0.48 -6.90 8.93
C ARG A 82 -0.36 -5.39 9.05
N GLU A 83 -0.53 -4.85 10.25
CA GLU A 83 -0.58 -3.40 10.50
C GLU A 83 0.72 -2.67 10.11
N GLN A 84 1.87 -3.33 10.26
CA GLN A 84 3.19 -2.77 9.97
C GLN A 84 3.67 -3.04 8.53
N GLN A 85 2.91 -3.82 7.75
CA GLN A 85 3.21 -4.14 6.37
C GLN A 85 2.14 -3.52 5.48
N ARG A 86 2.55 -2.66 4.57
CA ARG A 86 1.63 -1.88 3.74
C ARG A 86 2.00 -1.96 2.28
N TRP A 87 1.01 -1.82 1.43
CA TRP A 87 1.22 -1.54 0.03
C TRP A 87 1.76 -0.11 -0.13
N ALA A 88 2.79 0.07 -0.97
CA ALA A 88 3.37 1.39 -1.23
C ALA A 88 2.44 2.28 -2.05
N GLU A 89 1.57 1.66 -2.86
CA GLU A 89 0.51 2.31 -3.63
C GLU A 89 -0.80 1.52 -3.54
N PRO A 90 -1.96 2.06 -3.95
CA PRO A 90 -3.22 1.31 -3.96
C PRO A 90 -3.08 0.01 -4.74
N LEU A 91 -3.42 -1.12 -4.11
CA LEU A 91 -3.20 -2.47 -4.65
C LEU A 91 -3.82 -2.65 -6.05
N ALA A 92 -4.98 -2.05 -6.32
CA ALA A 92 -5.61 -2.10 -7.64
C ALA A 92 -4.74 -1.46 -8.74
N ALA A 93 -4.09 -0.33 -8.44
CA ALA A 93 -3.19 0.35 -9.36
C ALA A 93 -1.90 -0.47 -9.58
N ASP A 94 -1.36 -1.01 -8.49
CA ASP A 94 -0.15 -1.85 -8.51
C ASP A 94 -0.35 -3.14 -9.33
N ILE A 95 -1.51 -3.79 -9.20
CA ILE A 95 -1.89 -4.96 -10.03
C ILE A 95 -1.98 -4.55 -11.50
N GLY A 96 -2.66 -3.44 -11.80
CA GLY A 96 -2.78 -2.94 -13.19
C GLY A 96 -1.43 -2.68 -13.83
N ARG A 97 -0.53 -2.03 -13.10
CA ARG A 97 0.84 -1.76 -13.54
C ARG A 97 1.64 -3.05 -13.76
N ALA A 98 1.65 -3.95 -12.76
CA ALA A 98 2.37 -5.22 -12.86
C ALA A 98 1.84 -6.09 -14.01
N LEU A 99 0.53 -6.09 -14.24
CA LEU A 99 -0.09 -6.80 -15.35
C LEU A 99 0.33 -6.21 -16.70
N ALA A 100 0.33 -4.87 -16.83
CA ALA A 100 0.78 -4.20 -18.05
C ALA A 100 2.23 -4.54 -18.39
N GLU A 101 3.10 -4.49 -17.38
CA GLU A 101 4.51 -4.81 -17.54
C GLU A 101 4.75 -6.27 -17.96
N ASN A 102 4.03 -7.22 -17.35
CA ASN A 102 4.13 -8.64 -17.69
C ASN A 102 3.58 -8.94 -19.09
N LEU A 103 2.44 -8.33 -19.47
CA LEU A 103 1.87 -8.49 -20.81
C LEU A 103 2.78 -7.88 -21.90
N ALA A 104 3.36 -6.71 -21.64
CA ALA A 104 4.29 -6.09 -22.58
C ALA A 104 5.54 -6.93 -22.82
N GLN A 105 5.95 -7.75 -21.84
CA GLN A 105 7.05 -8.71 -22.02
C GLN A 105 6.60 -9.96 -22.75
N ALA A 106 5.42 -10.50 -22.44
CA ALA A 106 4.91 -11.72 -23.02
C ALA A 106 4.42 -11.54 -24.48
N LEU A 107 4.02 -10.33 -24.84
CA LEU A 107 3.41 -9.99 -26.13
C LEU A 107 4.17 -8.82 -26.78
N PRO A 108 5.31 -9.08 -27.38
CA PRO A 108 6.17 -8.02 -27.94
C PRO A 108 5.52 -7.25 -29.10
N GLU A 109 4.59 -7.88 -29.81
CA GLU A 109 3.79 -7.27 -30.90
C GLU A 109 2.63 -6.42 -30.39
N ALA A 110 2.34 -6.41 -29.09
CA ALA A 110 1.25 -5.65 -28.52
C ALA A 110 1.73 -4.32 -27.92
N TYR A 111 0.89 -3.29 -28.05
CA TYR A 111 1.03 -2.04 -27.32
C TYR A 111 0.16 -2.09 -26.07
N VAL A 112 0.76 -2.34 -24.89
CA VAL A 112 0.02 -2.48 -23.62
C VAL A 112 0.00 -1.16 -22.88
N TYR A 113 -1.18 -0.72 -22.42
CA TYR A 113 -1.35 0.50 -21.64
C TYR A 113 -2.48 0.38 -20.62
N CYS A 114 -2.34 1.10 -19.49
CA CYS A 114 -3.36 1.19 -18.45
C CYS A 114 -4.29 2.36 -18.74
N LEU A 115 -5.60 2.11 -18.71
CA LEU A 115 -6.61 3.17 -18.71
C LEU A 115 -6.73 3.70 -17.27
N ALA A 116 -6.24 4.91 -17.05
CA ALA A 116 -6.52 5.59 -15.79
C ALA A 116 -8.04 5.85 -15.66
N ALA A 117 -8.62 5.53 -14.51
CA ALA A 117 -10.05 5.70 -14.25
C ALA A 117 -10.58 7.13 -14.52
N SER A 118 -9.70 8.12 -14.50
CA SER A 118 -10.01 9.53 -14.82
C SER A 118 -10.13 9.83 -16.31
N ALA A 119 -9.57 9.02 -17.21
CA ALA A 119 -9.60 9.28 -18.65
C ALA A 119 -10.95 8.92 -19.28
N VAL A 120 -11.69 7.98 -18.68
CA VAL A 120 -12.98 7.53 -19.21
C VAL A 120 -14.10 8.54 -18.91
N ALA A 121 -13.99 9.32 -17.85
CA ALA A 121 -15.02 10.30 -17.48
C ALA A 121 -15.20 11.44 -18.49
N TRP A 122 -14.16 11.80 -19.24
CA TRP A 122 -14.21 12.90 -20.22
C TRP A 122 -14.79 12.48 -21.58
N LEU A 123 -14.82 11.19 -21.89
CA LEU A 123 -15.37 10.69 -23.16
C LEU A 123 -16.90 10.54 -23.15
N PHE A 124 -17.54 10.56 -21.97
CA PHE A 124 -18.99 10.47 -21.82
C PHE A 124 -19.69 11.82 -21.56
N PHE A 125 -18.94 12.92 -21.45
CA PHE A 125 -19.47 14.28 -21.20
C PHE A 125 -19.16 15.28 -22.33
N ALA A 126 -18.74 14.83 -23.50
CA ALA A 126 -18.55 15.67 -24.70
C ALA A 126 -19.67 15.44 -25.71
#